data_afb8f15716fa3c748a276b3592dc580e
#
_entry.id   afb8f15716fa3c748a276b3592dc580e
#
_cell.length_a   1.000
_cell.length_b   1.000
_cell.length_c   1.000
_cell.angle_alpha   90.00
_cell.angle_beta   90.00
_cell.angle_gamma   90.00
#
_symmetry.space_group_name_H-M   'P 1'
#
loop_
_entity.id
_entity.type
_entity.pdbx_description
1 polymer ?
#
loop_
_entity_poly.entity_id
_entity_poly.type
_entity_poly.pdbx_seq_one_letter_code
_entity_poly.pdbx_strand_id
1 'polypeptide(L)'
;IFESQQQFTPQSYQFFDAQTYVSYQPKKGLDLKVFYRERYDWRPDSSALNTAAKARTSGLELKWDGNPKHQLQTILGTRQLFILDSTLIAQSPEKSAVGRIDYNGKFFKNALVINTFYELGSGLEQKRRFQYLRVNDGQGIYAWIDYNNDGIKDLNEFEIAQYIDQAQYIRIFVPSTDYASVYANEWNQSILWRPEQLWRNRTGAIGLLAKFSNQTKIRIQRKINEANLAQWINPLATQIDNNTLLFANSQLSNSLFFNRNSQVFSAAYNWSHNQSKNLLANGQDARANLNHQLNLRWNIGKAFALETTMSKGLLTALADYTAGRNYQLEILDFKPQLIYQQESKLRLSLTAGLTQKQNNPIYGPEKSLARSIDCSWKINRSEQSSITGNLKYIYFD
;
A
#
# COMPACT_ATOMS: atom_id res chain seq x y z
N ILE A 1 23.55 -31.73 -9.87
CA ILE A 1 24.35 -32.45 -8.86
C ILE A 1 24.28 -33.90 -9.24
N PHE A 2 25.44 -34.49 -9.55
CA PHE A 2 25.56 -35.90 -9.89
C PHE A 2 25.98 -36.67 -8.64
N GLU A 3 25.29 -37.75 -8.33
CA GLU A 3 25.78 -38.73 -7.38
C GLU A 3 26.92 -39.56 -8.01
N SER A 4 27.67 -40.25 -7.19
CA SER A 4 28.85 -41.03 -7.59
C SER A 4 28.60 -42.12 -8.67
N GLN A 5 27.35 -42.33 -9.08
CA GLN A 5 26.94 -43.27 -10.13
C GLN A 5 26.39 -42.61 -11.40
N GLN A 6 26.55 -41.29 -11.59
CA GLN A 6 26.04 -40.54 -12.75
C GLN A 6 24.49 -40.61 -12.92
N GLN A 7 23.77 -40.85 -11.84
CA GLN A 7 22.30 -40.85 -11.88
C GLN A 7 21.76 -39.44 -11.55
N PHE A 8 20.74 -39.01 -12.28
CA PHE A 8 20.04 -37.77 -11.98
C PHE A 8 19.21 -37.92 -10.71
N THR A 9 19.28 -36.91 -9.84
CA THR A 9 18.40 -36.80 -8.67
C THR A 9 17.11 -36.09 -9.07
N PRO A 10 16.01 -36.21 -8.32
CA PRO A 10 14.77 -35.45 -8.57
C PRO A 10 14.95 -33.94 -8.60
N GLN A 11 16.04 -33.42 -8.00
CA GLN A 11 16.39 -32.01 -7.95
C GLN A 11 17.26 -31.56 -9.14
N SER A 12 17.78 -32.51 -9.95
CA SER A 12 18.55 -32.21 -11.14
C SER A 12 17.69 -31.46 -12.15
N TYR A 13 18.22 -30.45 -12.76
CA TYR A 13 17.55 -29.73 -13.84
C TYR A 13 18.55 -29.17 -14.83
N GLN A 14 18.10 -28.98 -16.05
CA GLN A 14 18.81 -28.30 -17.11
C GLN A 14 17.87 -27.30 -17.77
N PHE A 15 18.40 -26.20 -18.26
CA PHE A 15 17.63 -25.27 -19.07
C PHE A 15 18.48 -24.73 -20.22
N PHE A 16 17.81 -24.39 -21.29
CA PHE A 16 18.34 -23.57 -22.38
C PHE A 16 17.52 -22.29 -22.45
N ASP A 17 18.20 -21.16 -22.49
CA ASP A 17 17.56 -19.84 -22.48
C ASP A 17 18.23 -18.96 -23.52
N ALA A 18 17.48 -18.58 -24.56
CA ALA A 18 17.98 -17.75 -25.66
C ALA A 18 17.10 -16.51 -25.79
N GLN A 19 17.75 -15.36 -25.91
CA GLN A 19 17.07 -14.08 -26.15
C GLN A 19 17.63 -13.43 -27.39
N THR A 20 16.75 -13.04 -28.30
CA THR A 20 17.05 -12.22 -29.46
C THR A 20 16.37 -10.87 -29.31
N TYR A 21 17.02 -9.80 -29.69
CA TYR A 21 16.45 -8.48 -29.67
C TYR A 21 16.91 -7.62 -30.84
N VAL A 22 16.08 -6.65 -31.19
CA VAL A 22 16.41 -5.57 -32.10
C VAL A 22 16.28 -4.26 -31.31
N SER A 23 17.35 -3.48 -31.29
CA SER A 23 17.35 -2.16 -30.68
C SER A 23 17.56 -1.08 -31.74
N TYR A 24 16.81 0.01 -31.59
CA TYR A 24 16.86 1.14 -32.50
C TYR A 24 16.94 2.44 -31.70
N GLN A 25 17.95 3.25 -31.99
CA GLN A 25 18.17 4.53 -31.33
C GLN A 25 18.04 5.66 -32.39
N PRO A 26 16.82 6.16 -32.66
CA PRO A 26 16.58 7.18 -33.69
C PRO A 26 17.27 8.51 -33.38
N LYS A 27 17.47 8.80 -32.10
CA LYS A 27 18.19 9.98 -31.60
C LYS A 27 18.78 9.73 -30.23
N LYS A 28 19.77 10.53 -29.81
CA LYS A 28 20.35 10.42 -28.48
C LYS A 28 19.28 10.52 -27.40
N GLY A 29 19.26 9.53 -26.50
CA GLY A 29 18.33 9.45 -25.38
C GLY A 29 16.91 9.01 -25.75
N LEU A 30 16.71 8.35 -26.89
CA LEU A 30 15.50 7.62 -27.23
C LEU A 30 15.90 6.22 -27.72
N ASP A 31 15.68 5.23 -26.88
CA ASP A 31 16.01 3.82 -27.14
C ASP A 31 14.71 3.02 -27.26
N LEU A 32 14.58 2.30 -28.35
CA LEU A 32 13.50 1.34 -28.59
C LEU A 32 14.13 -0.04 -28.68
N LYS A 33 13.56 -1.03 -27.99
CA LYS A 33 14.03 -2.41 -28.03
C LYS A 33 12.82 -3.35 -28.10
N VAL A 34 12.83 -4.21 -29.09
CA VAL A 34 11.89 -5.33 -29.20
C VAL A 34 12.68 -6.60 -28.94
N PHE A 35 12.18 -7.47 -28.08
CA PHE A 35 12.87 -8.70 -27.74
C PHE A 35 11.92 -9.90 -27.81
N TYR A 36 12.54 -11.04 -28.13
CA TYR A 36 11.92 -12.35 -28.03
C TYR A 36 12.88 -13.27 -27.28
N ARG A 37 12.34 -14.00 -26.31
CA ARG A 37 13.09 -14.93 -25.47
C ARG A 37 12.38 -16.26 -25.46
N GLU A 38 13.13 -17.32 -25.64
CA GLU A 38 12.64 -18.68 -25.58
C GLU A 38 13.47 -19.49 -24.59
N ARG A 39 12.78 -20.21 -23.71
CA ARG A 39 13.40 -21.01 -22.67
C ARG A 39 12.80 -22.41 -22.69
N TYR A 40 13.66 -23.41 -22.61
CA TYR A 40 13.33 -24.81 -22.44
C TYR A 40 13.86 -25.29 -21.10
N ASP A 41 13.03 -25.98 -20.33
CA ASP A 41 13.38 -26.58 -19.05
C ASP A 41 13.30 -28.10 -19.17
N TRP A 42 14.37 -28.79 -18.76
CA TRP A 42 14.45 -30.25 -18.70
C TRP A 42 14.43 -30.69 -17.25
N ARG A 43 13.72 -31.78 -16.99
CA ARG A 43 13.65 -32.43 -15.69
C ARG A 43 13.98 -33.91 -15.83
N PRO A 44 14.53 -34.55 -14.75
CA PRO A 44 14.88 -35.96 -14.79
C PRO A 44 13.62 -36.83 -14.82
N ASP A 45 13.68 -37.84 -15.70
CA ASP A 45 12.78 -38.97 -15.68
C ASP A 45 13.66 -40.22 -15.59
N SER A 46 13.62 -40.88 -14.44
CA SER A 46 14.39 -42.09 -14.08
C SER A 46 15.87 -42.13 -14.54
N SER A 47 16.17 -42.05 -15.83
CA SER A 47 17.54 -42.18 -16.37
C SER A 47 17.99 -41.05 -17.28
N ALA A 48 17.10 -40.15 -17.66
CA ALA A 48 17.37 -39.09 -18.63
C ALA A 48 16.73 -37.74 -18.25
N LEU A 49 17.27 -36.67 -18.82
CA LEU A 49 16.63 -35.34 -18.74
C LEU A 49 15.68 -35.18 -19.94
N ASN A 50 14.40 -35.10 -19.66
CA ASN A 50 13.34 -34.89 -20.66
C ASN A 50 12.82 -33.46 -20.63
N THR A 51 12.38 -32.95 -21.76
CA THR A 51 11.84 -31.60 -21.89
C THR A 51 10.49 -31.52 -21.19
N ALA A 52 10.46 -30.78 -20.09
CA ALA A 52 9.31 -30.68 -19.20
C ALA A 52 8.44 -29.45 -19.52
N ALA A 53 9.06 -28.30 -19.81
CA ALA A 53 8.35 -27.08 -20.16
C ALA A 53 9.09 -26.22 -21.18
N LYS A 54 8.31 -25.36 -21.84
CA LYS A 54 8.80 -24.32 -22.74
C LYS A 54 8.14 -22.99 -22.40
N ALA A 55 8.92 -21.92 -22.26
CA ALA A 55 8.40 -20.57 -22.10
C ALA A 55 8.79 -19.67 -23.28
N ARG A 56 7.84 -18.89 -23.76
CA ARG A 56 8.05 -17.85 -24.76
C ARG A 56 7.73 -16.50 -24.14
N THR A 57 8.64 -15.55 -24.27
CA THR A 57 8.45 -14.18 -23.82
C THR A 57 8.73 -13.23 -24.95
N SER A 58 7.82 -12.31 -25.22
CA SER A 58 8.02 -11.23 -26.18
C SER A 58 7.72 -9.89 -25.50
N GLY A 59 8.44 -8.85 -25.87
CA GLY A 59 8.23 -7.55 -25.27
C GLY A 59 8.83 -6.40 -26.05
N LEU A 60 8.40 -5.21 -25.63
CA LEU A 60 8.83 -3.91 -26.10
C LEU A 60 9.33 -3.10 -24.90
N GLU A 61 10.52 -2.55 -25.03
CA GLU A 61 11.08 -1.58 -24.09
C GLU A 61 11.26 -0.24 -24.81
N LEU A 62 10.81 0.84 -24.19
CA LEU A 62 11.02 2.21 -24.64
C LEU A 62 11.66 2.97 -23.50
N LYS A 63 12.80 3.61 -23.77
CA LYS A 63 13.47 4.51 -22.84
C LYS A 63 13.67 5.86 -23.52
N TRP A 64 13.19 6.92 -22.87
CA TRP A 64 13.39 8.29 -23.32
C TRP A 64 13.95 9.13 -22.16
N ASP A 65 15.24 9.46 -22.23
CA ASP A 65 15.97 10.23 -21.25
C ASP A 65 16.79 11.38 -21.87
N GLY A 66 16.61 11.62 -23.17
CA GLY A 66 17.28 12.69 -23.89
C GLY A 66 16.97 14.11 -23.41
N ASN A 67 15.93 14.28 -22.60
CA ASN A 67 15.60 15.54 -21.96
C ASN A 67 15.64 15.38 -20.42
N PRO A 68 16.52 16.09 -19.70
CA PRO A 68 16.62 15.97 -18.25
C PRO A 68 15.36 16.43 -17.49
N LYS A 69 14.45 17.11 -18.18
CA LYS A 69 13.16 17.51 -17.60
C LYS A 69 12.05 16.48 -17.81
N HIS A 70 12.22 15.57 -18.77
CA HIS A 70 11.23 14.56 -19.11
C HIS A 70 11.93 13.23 -19.34
N GLN A 71 11.61 12.28 -18.52
CA GLN A 71 12.13 10.92 -18.63
C GLN A 71 10.96 9.94 -18.62
N LEU A 72 10.96 9.02 -19.57
CA LEU A 72 9.96 7.98 -19.71
C LEU A 72 10.66 6.64 -19.91
N GLN A 73 10.26 5.66 -19.13
CA GLN A 73 10.59 4.26 -19.36
C GLN A 73 9.31 3.44 -19.40
N THR A 74 9.16 2.64 -20.45
CA THR A 74 8.00 1.76 -20.63
C THR A 74 8.48 0.37 -21.01
N ILE A 75 7.88 -0.64 -20.38
CA ILE A 75 8.10 -2.05 -20.67
C ILE A 75 6.73 -2.67 -20.88
N LEU A 76 6.53 -3.31 -22.02
CA LEU A 76 5.34 -4.12 -22.30
C LEU A 76 5.81 -5.51 -22.68
N GLY A 77 5.26 -6.52 -22.07
CA GLY A 77 5.66 -7.90 -22.33
C GLY A 77 4.54 -8.90 -22.11
N THR A 78 4.65 -10.00 -22.84
CA THR A 78 3.79 -11.18 -22.67
C THR A 78 4.66 -12.40 -22.51
N ARG A 79 4.24 -13.33 -21.67
CA ARG A 79 4.89 -14.62 -21.46
C ARG A 79 3.85 -15.72 -21.60
N GLN A 80 4.20 -16.76 -22.32
CA GLN A 80 3.40 -17.98 -22.44
C GLN A 80 4.24 -19.18 -22.01
N LEU A 81 3.77 -19.90 -21.00
CA LEU A 81 4.34 -21.13 -20.52
C LEU A 81 3.53 -22.30 -21.09
N PHE A 82 4.24 -23.23 -21.74
CA PHE A 82 3.71 -24.48 -22.25
C PHE A 82 4.27 -25.62 -21.41
N ILE A 83 3.42 -26.46 -20.88
CA ILE A 83 3.82 -27.70 -20.23
C ILE A 83 3.86 -28.78 -21.29
N LEU A 84 5.04 -29.36 -21.48
CA LEU A 84 5.28 -30.40 -22.50
C LEU A 84 5.12 -31.80 -21.89
N ASP A 85 5.45 -31.94 -20.60
CA ASP A 85 5.25 -33.15 -19.84
C ASP A 85 4.75 -32.81 -18.41
N SER A 86 3.48 -33.11 -18.18
CA SER A 86 2.82 -32.86 -16.91
C SER A 86 3.21 -33.84 -15.79
N THR A 87 3.89 -34.94 -16.13
CA THR A 87 4.40 -35.86 -15.11
C THR A 87 5.68 -35.37 -14.45
N LEU A 88 6.43 -34.51 -15.14
CA LEU A 88 7.70 -33.93 -14.68
C LEU A 88 7.53 -32.57 -13.99
N ILE A 89 6.45 -31.85 -14.24
CA ILE A 89 6.17 -30.54 -13.66
C ILE A 89 4.70 -30.45 -13.25
N ALA A 90 4.47 -30.11 -11.99
CA ALA A 90 3.12 -29.91 -11.42
C ALA A 90 2.52 -28.52 -11.76
N GLN A 91 3.16 -27.70 -12.59
CA GLN A 91 2.64 -26.39 -13.02
C GLN A 91 1.60 -26.54 -14.13
N SER A 92 0.64 -25.62 -14.15
CA SER A 92 -0.33 -25.49 -15.26
C SER A 92 0.21 -24.56 -16.34
N PRO A 93 -0.22 -24.75 -17.62
CA PRO A 93 0.07 -23.79 -18.69
C PRO A 93 -0.41 -22.39 -18.30
N GLU A 94 0.40 -21.39 -18.61
CA GLU A 94 0.13 -20.03 -18.18
C GLU A 94 0.33 -19.03 -19.32
N LYS A 95 -0.59 -18.03 -19.39
CA LYS A 95 -0.39 -16.82 -20.17
C LYS A 95 -0.37 -15.64 -19.21
N SER A 96 0.72 -14.90 -19.19
CA SER A 96 0.88 -13.71 -18.36
C SER A 96 1.28 -12.51 -19.21
N ALA A 97 0.92 -11.33 -18.75
CA ALA A 97 1.31 -10.07 -19.35
C ALA A 97 1.82 -9.12 -18.28
N VAL A 98 2.76 -8.28 -18.64
CA VAL A 98 3.29 -7.20 -17.82
C VAL A 98 3.32 -5.91 -18.63
N GLY A 99 2.88 -4.83 -17.99
CA GLY A 99 3.00 -3.49 -18.54
C GLY A 99 3.51 -2.57 -17.44
N ARG A 100 4.57 -1.81 -17.71
CA ARG A 100 5.13 -0.86 -16.75
C ARG A 100 5.43 0.45 -17.44
N ILE A 101 5.07 1.56 -16.78
CA ILE A 101 5.35 2.93 -17.19
C ILE A 101 5.95 3.67 -16.01
N ASP A 102 7.15 4.20 -16.18
CA ASP A 102 7.79 5.13 -15.28
C ASP A 102 7.95 6.47 -16.00
N TYR A 103 7.34 7.53 -15.48
CA TYR A 103 7.45 8.87 -16.05
C TYR A 103 7.81 9.90 -14.98
N ASN A 104 8.84 10.68 -15.26
CA ASN A 104 9.27 11.84 -14.47
C ASN A 104 9.23 13.07 -15.34
N GLY A 105 8.39 14.06 -14.97
CA GLY A 105 8.23 15.30 -15.70
C GLY A 105 8.42 16.53 -14.82
N LYS A 106 9.20 17.51 -15.33
CA LYS A 106 9.45 18.80 -14.69
C LYS A 106 9.03 19.91 -15.66
N PHE A 107 8.02 20.68 -15.27
CA PHE A 107 7.41 21.72 -16.08
C PHE A 107 7.59 23.09 -15.43
N PHE A 108 7.51 24.14 -16.24
CA PHE A 108 7.46 25.52 -15.77
C PHE A 108 8.60 25.84 -14.78
N LYS A 109 9.86 25.67 -15.17
CA LYS A 109 11.03 25.91 -14.31
C LYS A 109 10.99 25.11 -12.99
N ASN A 110 10.49 23.87 -13.05
CA ASN A 110 10.27 22.96 -11.90
C ASN A 110 9.16 23.42 -10.92
N ALA A 111 8.29 24.36 -11.33
CA ALA A 111 7.11 24.71 -10.53
C ALA A 111 6.11 23.57 -10.46
N LEU A 112 5.99 22.77 -11.52
CA LEU A 112 5.19 21.54 -11.54
C LEU A 112 6.13 20.36 -11.78
N VAL A 113 6.11 19.41 -10.82
CA VAL A 113 6.83 18.14 -10.93
C VAL A 113 5.82 17.00 -10.83
N ILE A 114 5.87 16.11 -11.81
CA ILE A 114 4.98 14.95 -11.93
C ILE A 114 5.83 13.70 -11.95
N ASN A 115 5.55 12.75 -11.06
CA ASN A 115 6.14 11.41 -11.08
C ASN A 115 5.01 10.40 -11.16
N THR A 116 5.04 9.55 -12.17
CA THR A 116 4.05 8.53 -12.43
C THR A 116 4.74 7.18 -12.52
N PHE A 117 4.28 6.23 -11.73
CA PHE A 117 4.59 4.83 -11.86
C PHE A 117 3.28 4.08 -12.07
N TYR A 118 3.21 3.27 -13.09
CA TYR A 118 2.06 2.43 -13.35
C TYR A 118 2.53 1.05 -13.79
N GLU A 119 2.03 0.03 -13.12
CA GLU A 119 2.36 -1.36 -13.43
C GLU A 119 1.11 -2.22 -13.52
N LEU A 120 1.09 -3.07 -14.52
CA LEU A 120 0.10 -4.13 -14.73
C LEU A 120 0.82 -5.46 -14.74
N GLY A 121 0.23 -6.45 -14.11
CA GLY A 121 0.70 -7.82 -14.15
C GLY A 121 -0.46 -8.81 -14.16
N SER A 122 -0.32 -9.87 -14.92
CA SER A 122 -1.20 -11.04 -14.81
C SER A 122 -0.37 -12.30 -14.69
N GLY A 123 -0.88 -13.28 -13.98
CA GLY A 123 -0.20 -14.54 -13.76
C GLY A 123 -1.12 -15.54 -13.07
N LEU A 124 -0.54 -16.66 -12.68
CA LEU A 124 -1.23 -17.69 -11.90
C LEU A 124 -0.78 -17.60 -10.45
N GLU A 125 -1.76 -17.60 -9.55
CA GLU A 125 -1.52 -17.80 -8.12
C GLU A 125 -2.21 -19.07 -7.66
N GLN A 126 -1.59 -19.75 -6.73
CA GLN A 126 -2.11 -20.96 -6.12
C GLN A 126 -3.44 -20.66 -5.44
N LYS A 127 -4.50 -21.40 -5.78
CA LYS A 127 -5.79 -21.27 -5.11
C LYS A 127 -5.63 -21.61 -3.64
N ARG A 128 -6.25 -20.82 -2.81
CA ARG A 128 -6.31 -21.06 -1.37
C ARG A 128 -7.58 -21.84 -1.09
N ARG A 129 -7.43 -23.04 -0.50
CA ARG A 129 -8.56 -23.79 0.04
C ARG A 129 -8.73 -23.45 1.51
N PHE A 130 -9.97 -23.39 1.95
CA PHE A 130 -10.29 -23.22 3.35
C PHE A 130 -10.36 -24.58 4.01
N GLN A 131 -9.85 -24.67 5.25
CA GLN A 131 -10.10 -25.75 6.16
C GLN A 131 -10.47 -25.17 7.52
N TYR A 132 -11.34 -25.90 8.25
CA TYR A 132 -11.68 -25.55 9.60
C TYR A 132 -10.83 -26.37 10.56
N LEU A 133 -10.00 -25.68 11.34
CA LEU A 133 -9.17 -26.28 12.36
C LEU A 133 -9.86 -26.15 13.70
N ARG A 134 -10.01 -27.27 14.41
CA ARG A 134 -10.54 -27.25 15.76
C ARG A 134 -9.54 -26.59 16.72
N VAL A 135 -10.04 -25.72 17.58
CA VAL A 135 -9.31 -25.04 18.66
C VAL A 135 -10.06 -25.28 19.96
N ASN A 136 -9.51 -24.83 21.09
CA ASN A 136 -10.21 -24.92 22.36
C ASN A 136 -11.51 -24.12 22.35
N ASP A 137 -12.47 -24.54 23.14
CA ASP A 137 -13.78 -23.89 23.25
C ASP A 137 -13.61 -22.42 23.61
N GLY A 138 -14.31 -21.55 22.86
CA GLY A 138 -14.21 -20.11 23.01
C GLY A 138 -12.99 -19.45 22.37
N GLN A 139 -12.06 -20.19 21.78
CA GLN A 139 -10.92 -19.64 21.04
C GLN A 139 -11.14 -19.58 19.52
N GLY A 140 -12.24 -20.18 19.06
CA GLY A 140 -12.64 -20.17 17.65
C GLY A 140 -13.49 -18.97 17.26
N ILE A 141 -14.02 -19.05 16.04
CA ILE A 141 -14.98 -18.12 15.47
C ILE A 141 -16.19 -18.90 14.97
N TYR A 142 -16.01 -20.15 14.56
CA TYR A 142 -17.03 -20.97 13.93
C TYR A 142 -17.43 -22.14 14.85
N ALA A 143 -18.73 -22.49 14.76
CA ALA A 143 -19.30 -23.72 15.25
C ALA A 143 -19.56 -24.65 14.07
N TRP A 144 -19.46 -25.97 14.28
CA TRP A 144 -19.89 -26.96 13.31
C TRP A 144 -21.28 -27.46 13.66
N ILE A 145 -22.18 -27.49 12.67
CA ILE A 145 -23.55 -27.96 12.79
C ILE A 145 -23.79 -29.00 11.70
N ASP A 146 -23.94 -30.25 12.09
CA ASP A 146 -24.21 -31.35 11.17
C ASP A 146 -25.66 -31.27 10.68
N TYR A 147 -25.89 -30.66 9.51
CA TYR A 147 -27.22 -30.46 8.96
C TYR A 147 -27.80 -31.68 8.28
N ASN A 148 -26.94 -32.55 7.75
CA ASN A 148 -27.34 -33.75 7.02
C ASN A 148 -27.30 -35.02 7.89
N ASN A 149 -26.78 -34.93 9.12
CA ASN A 149 -26.61 -36.00 10.09
C ASN A 149 -25.75 -37.17 9.58
N ASP A 150 -24.71 -36.87 8.78
CA ASP A 150 -23.79 -37.88 8.29
C ASP A 150 -22.51 -38.00 9.12
N GLY A 151 -22.28 -37.09 10.08
CA GLY A 151 -21.11 -37.03 10.96
C GLY A 151 -19.84 -36.58 10.24
N ILE A 152 -19.92 -36.17 8.98
CA ILE A 152 -18.82 -35.65 8.17
C ILE A 152 -18.83 -34.11 8.24
N LYS A 153 -17.67 -33.53 8.47
CA LYS A 153 -17.55 -32.07 8.56
C LYS A 153 -17.40 -31.43 7.19
N ASP A 154 -18.51 -31.15 6.56
CA ASP A 154 -18.53 -30.44 5.30
C ASP A 154 -18.31 -28.92 5.47
N LEU A 155 -17.70 -28.28 4.46
CA LEU A 155 -17.36 -26.84 4.53
C LEU A 155 -18.58 -25.92 4.69
N ASN A 156 -19.75 -26.34 4.24
CA ASN A 156 -21.04 -25.64 4.34
C ASN A 156 -21.76 -25.80 5.67
N GLU A 157 -21.20 -26.62 6.57
CA GLU A 157 -21.75 -26.89 7.91
C GLU A 157 -21.07 -26.08 9.02
N PHE A 158 -20.15 -25.18 8.66
CA PHE A 158 -19.51 -24.30 9.61
C PHE A 158 -20.12 -22.91 9.55
N GLU A 159 -20.69 -22.49 10.65
CA GLU A 159 -21.28 -21.16 10.82
C GLU A 159 -20.53 -20.34 11.87
N ILE A 160 -20.69 -19.03 11.81
CA ILE A 160 -20.19 -18.16 12.88
C ILE A 160 -20.91 -18.51 14.16
N ALA A 161 -20.15 -18.89 15.19
CA ALA A 161 -20.71 -19.32 16.46
C ALA A 161 -21.56 -18.21 17.09
N GLN A 162 -22.80 -18.54 17.48
CA GLN A 162 -23.71 -17.61 18.13
C GLN A 162 -23.29 -17.29 19.56
N TYR A 163 -22.67 -18.27 20.23
CA TYR A 163 -22.16 -18.16 21.60
C TYR A 163 -20.68 -18.48 21.63
N ILE A 164 -19.93 -17.81 22.53
CA ILE A 164 -18.46 -17.90 22.58
C ILE A 164 -17.97 -19.31 22.94
N ASP A 165 -18.72 -20.03 23.77
CA ASP A 165 -18.40 -21.41 24.18
C ASP A 165 -18.57 -22.43 23.05
N GLN A 166 -19.37 -22.11 22.03
CA GLN A 166 -19.57 -22.91 20.82
C GLN A 166 -18.53 -22.63 19.75
N ALA A 167 -17.71 -21.57 19.91
CA ALA A 167 -16.70 -21.15 18.96
C ALA A 167 -15.44 -22.06 19.05
N GLN A 168 -15.51 -23.22 18.41
CA GLN A 168 -14.50 -24.29 18.49
C GLN A 168 -13.63 -24.42 17.25
N TYR A 169 -13.91 -23.66 16.20
CA TYR A 169 -13.19 -23.75 14.94
C TYR A 169 -12.70 -22.40 14.44
N ILE A 170 -11.51 -22.42 13.85
CA ILE A 170 -10.98 -21.30 13.05
C ILE A 170 -10.83 -21.75 11.60
N ARG A 171 -11.12 -20.86 10.65
CA ARG A 171 -10.91 -21.10 9.22
C ARG A 171 -9.51 -20.68 8.86
N ILE A 172 -8.74 -21.58 8.27
CA ILE A 172 -7.37 -21.33 7.80
C ILE A 172 -7.27 -21.55 6.29
N PHE A 173 -6.37 -20.85 5.65
CA PHE A 173 -5.99 -21.15 4.27
C PHE A 173 -4.93 -22.23 4.24
N VAL A 174 -5.17 -23.23 3.39
CA VAL A 174 -4.17 -24.22 3.02
C VAL A 174 -3.85 -24.09 1.53
N PRO A 175 -2.59 -24.21 1.14
CA PRO A 175 -2.21 -24.24 -0.26
C PRO A 175 -2.92 -25.38 -0.97
N SER A 176 -3.46 -25.13 -2.16
CA SER A 176 -4.03 -26.18 -3.01
C SER A 176 -3.08 -26.39 -4.19
N THR A 177 -3.20 -27.52 -4.86
CA THR A 177 -2.48 -27.77 -6.14
C THR A 177 -3.08 -27.01 -7.31
N ASP A 178 -4.27 -26.43 -7.15
CA ASP A 178 -4.96 -25.69 -8.19
C ASP A 178 -4.47 -24.24 -8.28
N TYR A 179 -4.42 -23.72 -9.49
CA TYR A 179 -4.05 -22.33 -9.76
C TYR A 179 -5.23 -21.55 -10.34
N ALA A 180 -5.27 -20.27 -10.03
CA ALA A 180 -6.22 -19.33 -10.62
C ALA A 180 -5.48 -18.15 -11.24
N SER A 181 -6.02 -17.60 -12.30
CA SER A 181 -5.53 -16.37 -12.90
C SER A 181 -5.70 -15.22 -11.93
N VAL A 182 -4.69 -14.38 -11.83
CA VAL A 182 -4.70 -13.16 -11.01
C VAL A 182 -4.27 -11.99 -11.87
N TYR A 183 -5.00 -10.89 -11.73
CA TYR A 183 -4.77 -9.64 -12.43
C TYR A 183 -4.44 -8.58 -11.38
N ALA A 184 -3.23 -8.04 -11.46
CA ALA A 184 -2.74 -7.02 -10.55
C ALA A 184 -2.53 -5.70 -11.28
N ASN A 185 -2.81 -4.60 -10.60
CA ASN A 185 -2.36 -3.28 -11.03
C ASN A 185 -1.83 -2.48 -9.83
N GLU A 186 -0.85 -1.65 -10.11
CA GLU A 186 -0.31 -0.67 -9.17
C GLU A 186 -0.15 0.67 -9.88
N TRP A 187 -0.68 1.74 -9.27
CA TRP A 187 -0.52 3.09 -9.73
C TRP A 187 -0.02 3.99 -8.60
N ASN A 188 1.13 4.61 -8.82
CA ASN A 188 1.69 5.61 -7.93
C ASN A 188 1.83 6.93 -8.69
N GLN A 189 1.20 7.98 -8.18
CA GLN A 189 1.25 9.32 -8.75
C GLN A 189 1.68 10.32 -7.69
N SER A 190 2.67 11.14 -8.00
CA SER A 190 3.04 12.28 -7.17
C SER A 190 3.03 13.54 -8.03
N ILE A 191 2.31 14.55 -7.57
CA ILE A 191 2.21 15.87 -8.22
C ILE A 191 2.63 16.91 -7.19
N LEU A 192 3.67 17.66 -7.49
CA LEU A 192 4.15 18.74 -6.66
C LEU A 192 4.02 20.06 -7.43
N TRP A 193 3.24 20.98 -6.90
CA TRP A 193 3.04 22.32 -7.43
C TRP A 193 3.65 23.38 -6.51
N ARG A 194 4.59 24.16 -7.04
CA ARG A 194 5.31 25.23 -6.33
C ARG A 194 5.31 26.51 -7.16
N PRO A 195 4.26 27.30 -7.13
CA PRO A 195 4.14 28.51 -7.93
C PRO A 195 5.17 29.58 -7.56
N GLU A 196 5.77 29.50 -6.37
CA GLU A 196 6.89 30.37 -5.98
C GLU A 196 8.04 30.35 -7.01
N GLN A 197 8.29 29.22 -7.67
CA GLN A 197 9.33 29.11 -8.70
C GLN A 197 9.07 30.02 -9.93
N LEU A 198 7.79 30.37 -10.16
CA LEU A 198 7.38 31.23 -11.27
C LEU A 198 7.18 32.69 -10.84
N TRP A 199 6.67 32.89 -9.63
CA TRP A 199 6.10 34.17 -9.20
C TRP A 199 6.76 34.76 -7.97
N ARG A 200 7.97 34.31 -7.61
CA ARG A 200 8.71 34.77 -6.42
C ARG A 200 8.76 36.27 -6.22
N ASN A 201 8.93 37.01 -7.32
CA ASN A 201 9.10 38.48 -7.31
C ASN A 201 7.82 39.23 -7.65
N ARG A 202 6.66 38.56 -7.70
CA ARG A 202 5.38 39.20 -7.99
C ARG A 202 4.72 39.71 -6.72
N THR A 203 3.99 40.82 -6.82
CA THR A 203 3.23 41.45 -5.74
C THR A 203 1.73 41.33 -6.00
N GLY A 204 0.90 41.77 -5.04
CA GLY A 204 -0.56 41.70 -5.15
C GLY A 204 -1.09 40.24 -5.09
N ALA A 205 -2.18 39.98 -5.77
CA ALA A 205 -2.86 38.68 -5.76
C ALA A 205 -1.96 37.51 -6.26
N ILE A 206 -1.14 37.77 -7.29
CA ILE A 206 -0.19 36.77 -7.82
C ILE A 206 0.90 36.45 -6.78
N GLY A 207 1.42 37.46 -6.08
CA GLY A 207 2.38 37.28 -5.00
C GLY A 207 1.79 36.52 -3.83
N LEU A 208 0.50 36.69 -3.54
CA LEU A 208 -0.19 35.88 -2.54
C LEU A 208 -0.33 34.40 -3.00
N LEU A 209 -0.72 34.16 -4.24
CA LEU A 209 -0.82 32.81 -4.80
C LEU A 209 0.54 32.10 -4.84
N ALA A 210 1.63 32.82 -5.02
CA ALA A 210 2.99 32.30 -4.98
C ALA A 210 3.37 31.67 -3.62
N LYS A 211 2.72 32.11 -2.53
CA LYS A 211 2.95 31.58 -1.18
C LYS A 211 2.31 30.23 -0.93
N PHE A 212 1.40 29.79 -1.80
CA PHE A 212 0.82 28.46 -1.72
C PHE A 212 1.70 27.45 -2.43
N SER A 213 1.75 26.23 -1.91
CA SER A 213 2.28 25.07 -2.63
C SER A 213 1.44 23.85 -2.30
N ASN A 214 1.33 22.92 -3.25
CA ASN A 214 0.51 21.75 -3.11
C ASN A 214 1.30 20.49 -3.45
N GLN A 215 1.10 19.45 -2.68
CA GLN A 215 1.61 18.11 -2.95
C GLN A 215 0.48 17.11 -2.87
N THR A 216 0.22 16.43 -3.99
CA THR A 216 -0.75 15.33 -4.07
C THR A 216 0.00 14.02 -4.29
N LYS A 217 -0.35 12.99 -3.54
CA LYS A 217 0.15 11.63 -3.72
C LYS A 217 -1.02 10.66 -3.79
N ILE A 218 -0.98 9.78 -4.77
CA ILE A 218 -1.97 8.73 -4.99
C ILE A 218 -1.19 7.43 -5.10
N ARG A 219 -1.59 6.42 -4.35
CA ARG A 219 -1.12 5.06 -4.52
C ARG A 219 -2.33 4.13 -4.51
N ILE A 220 -2.49 3.36 -5.55
CA ILE A 220 -3.54 2.37 -5.68
C ILE A 220 -2.88 1.06 -6.08
N GLN A 221 -3.15 0.02 -5.30
CA GLN A 221 -2.74 -1.34 -5.57
C GLN A 221 -3.96 -2.23 -5.52
N ARG A 222 -4.12 -3.11 -6.49
CA ARG A 222 -5.27 -4.00 -6.56
C ARG A 222 -4.90 -5.33 -7.16
N LYS A 223 -5.54 -6.38 -6.67
CA LYS A 223 -5.43 -7.74 -7.17
C LYS A 223 -6.81 -8.38 -7.22
N ILE A 224 -7.17 -8.92 -8.37
CA ILE A 224 -8.47 -9.55 -8.64
C ILE A 224 -8.25 -10.89 -9.34
N ASN A 225 -9.15 -11.85 -9.09
CA ASN A 225 -9.07 -13.18 -9.70
C ASN A 225 -9.74 -13.27 -11.07
N GLU A 226 -10.68 -12.36 -11.36
CA GLU A 226 -11.34 -12.25 -12.65
C GLU A 226 -11.43 -10.78 -13.06
N ALA A 227 -11.11 -10.47 -14.32
CA ALA A 227 -11.27 -9.12 -14.84
C ALA A 227 -11.52 -9.10 -16.34
N ASN A 228 -12.38 -8.18 -16.77
CA ASN A 228 -12.31 -7.73 -18.15
C ASN A 228 -11.13 -6.75 -18.32
N LEU A 229 -10.71 -6.52 -19.55
CA LEU A 229 -9.56 -5.66 -19.86
C LEU A 229 -9.69 -4.25 -19.28
N ALA A 230 -10.90 -3.67 -19.30
CA ALA A 230 -11.14 -2.33 -18.77
C ALA A 230 -10.95 -2.25 -17.24
N GLN A 231 -11.43 -3.25 -16.51
CA GLN A 231 -11.24 -3.33 -15.05
C GLN A 231 -9.78 -3.57 -14.67
N TRP A 232 -9.05 -4.36 -15.45
CA TRP A 232 -7.64 -4.63 -15.20
C TRP A 232 -6.77 -3.40 -15.44
N ILE A 233 -6.96 -2.72 -16.59
CA ILE A 233 -6.14 -1.57 -16.98
C ILE A 233 -6.49 -0.33 -16.14
N ASN A 234 -7.76 -0.12 -15.77
CA ASN A 234 -8.15 1.10 -15.06
C ASN A 234 -7.91 0.99 -13.54
N PRO A 235 -6.88 1.65 -12.96
CA PRO A 235 -6.63 1.60 -11.52
C PRO A 235 -7.73 2.30 -10.71
N LEU A 236 -8.54 3.16 -11.33
CA LEU A 236 -9.64 3.90 -10.72
C LEU A 236 -10.99 3.20 -10.86
N ALA A 237 -11.05 1.99 -11.41
CA ALA A 237 -12.31 1.26 -11.51
C ALA A 237 -12.90 1.01 -10.11
N THR A 238 -14.08 1.57 -9.86
CA THR A 238 -14.79 1.50 -8.56
C THR A 238 -15.77 0.33 -8.49
N GLN A 239 -16.24 -0.15 -9.64
CA GLN A 239 -17.21 -1.24 -9.73
C GLN A 239 -16.48 -2.59 -9.87
N ILE A 240 -16.00 -3.12 -8.76
CA ILE A 240 -15.41 -4.45 -8.70
C ILE A 240 -16.23 -5.27 -7.73
N ASP A 241 -16.67 -6.44 -8.20
CA ASP A 241 -17.38 -7.38 -7.35
C ASP A 241 -16.48 -7.81 -6.17
N ASN A 242 -17.04 -7.78 -4.98
CA ASN A 242 -16.36 -8.21 -3.77
C ASN A 242 -15.89 -9.67 -3.84
N ASN A 243 -16.59 -10.51 -4.61
CA ASN A 243 -16.25 -11.92 -4.77
C ASN A 243 -15.00 -12.12 -5.64
N THR A 244 -14.68 -11.16 -6.51
CA THR A 244 -13.50 -11.22 -7.37
C THR A 244 -12.29 -10.48 -6.77
N LEU A 245 -12.51 -9.65 -5.76
CA LEU A 245 -11.46 -8.86 -5.15
C LEU A 245 -10.65 -9.68 -4.14
N LEU A 246 -9.36 -9.89 -4.41
CA LEU A 246 -8.41 -10.55 -3.50
C LEU A 246 -7.75 -9.55 -2.56
N PHE A 247 -7.37 -8.39 -3.08
CA PHE A 247 -6.67 -7.34 -2.36
C PHE A 247 -6.91 -5.99 -3.01
N ALA A 248 -7.15 -4.98 -2.19
CA ALA A 248 -7.11 -3.57 -2.60
C ALA A 248 -6.46 -2.73 -1.52
N ASN A 249 -5.60 -1.82 -1.91
CA ASN A 249 -5.02 -0.81 -1.04
C ASN A 249 -4.99 0.52 -1.80
N SER A 250 -5.62 1.54 -1.25
CA SER A 250 -5.58 2.89 -1.79
C SER A 250 -5.11 3.87 -0.73
N GLN A 251 -4.17 4.72 -1.09
CA GLN A 251 -3.62 5.77 -0.26
C GLN A 251 -3.66 7.07 -1.07
N LEU A 252 -4.52 7.98 -0.67
CA LEU A 252 -4.62 9.31 -1.25
C LEU A 252 -4.21 10.34 -0.20
N SER A 253 -3.34 11.25 -0.56
CA SER A 253 -2.97 12.35 0.33
C SER A 253 -2.78 13.64 -0.47
N ASN A 254 -3.22 14.73 0.15
CA ASN A 254 -3.01 16.07 -0.37
C ASN A 254 -2.52 16.96 0.77
N SER A 255 -1.47 17.72 0.51
CA SER A 255 -0.92 18.70 1.45
C SER A 255 -0.89 20.05 0.77
N LEU A 256 -1.66 20.97 1.29
CA LEU A 256 -1.68 22.38 0.88
C LEU A 256 -0.90 23.19 1.92
N PHE A 257 0.14 23.87 1.47
CA PHE A 257 0.98 24.69 2.33
C PHE A 257 0.78 26.17 1.97
N PHE A 258 0.71 27.00 2.98
CA PHE A 258 0.77 28.44 2.89
C PHE A 258 2.04 28.94 3.59
N ASN A 259 2.82 29.77 2.92
CA ASN A 259 4.06 30.36 3.46
C ASN A 259 5.06 29.33 4.02
N ARG A 260 5.21 28.16 3.39
CA ARG A 260 6.02 27.03 3.89
C ARG A 260 7.44 27.42 4.33
N ASN A 261 8.04 28.38 3.64
CA ASN A 261 9.41 28.84 3.87
C ASN A 261 9.48 30.10 4.77
N SER A 262 8.34 30.57 5.29
CA SER A 262 8.32 31.77 6.16
C SER A 262 8.80 31.44 7.56
N GLN A 263 9.62 32.32 8.11
CA GLN A 263 10.05 32.26 9.50
C GLN A 263 9.03 32.84 10.48
N VAL A 264 8.02 33.59 10.00
CA VAL A 264 7.05 34.27 10.86
C VAL A 264 5.79 33.45 11.03
N PHE A 265 5.14 33.10 9.92
CA PHE A 265 3.88 32.37 9.94
C PHE A 265 3.82 31.37 8.78
N SER A 266 3.43 30.14 9.08
CA SER A 266 3.14 29.11 8.08
C SER A 266 1.90 28.31 8.48
N ALA A 267 1.19 27.83 7.48
CA ALA A 267 0.06 26.93 7.65
C ALA A 267 0.18 25.74 6.70
N ALA A 268 -0.24 24.58 7.16
CA ALA A 268 -0.31 23.38 6.35
C ALA A 268 -1.62 22.64 6.62
N TYR A 269 -2.39 22.43 5.57
CA TYR A 269 -3.57 21.57 5.60
C TYR A 269 -3.26 20.26 4.92
N ASN A 270 -3.38 19.16 5.66
CA ASN A 270 -3.14 17.82 5.19
C ASN A 270 -4.46 17.04 5.19
N TRP A 271 -4.80 16.49 4.06
CA TRP A 271 -5.88 15.54 3.92
C TRP A 271 -5.31 14.19 3.50
N SER A 272 -5.76 13.11 4.13
CA SER A 272 -5.39 11.77 3.75
C SER A 272 -6.55 10.80 3.87
N HIS A 273 -6.65 9.89 2.91
CA HIS A 273 -7.63 8.82 2.88
C HIS A 273 -6.92 7.52 2.52
N ASN A 274 -6.80 6.63 3.48
CA ASN A 274 -6.18 5.32 3.33
C ASN A 274 -7.26 4.26 3.46
N GLN A 275 -7.35 3.35 2.50
CA GLN A 275 -8.27 2.22 2.53
C GLN A 275 -7.51 0.95 2.19
N SER A 276 -7.81 -0.12 2.92
CA SER A 276 -7.35 -1.45 2.58
C SER A 276 -8.51 -2.45 2.68
N LYS A 277 -8.55 -3.38 1.75
CA LYS A 277 -9.49 -4.48 1.73
C LYS A 277 -8.77 -5.76 1.35
N ASN A 278 -8.90 -6.77 2.18
CA ASN A 278 -8.20 -8.04 2.02
C ASN A 278 -9.19 -9.19 2.13
N LEU A 279 -9.06 -10.17 1.25
CA LEU A 279 -9.72 -11.45 1.41
C LEU A 279 -8.84 -12.33 2.30
N LEU A 280 -9.31 -12.58 3.52
CA LEU A 280 -8.68 -13.47 4.49
C LEU A 280 -9.33 -14.85 4.50
N ALA A 281 -8.70 -15.80 5.19
CA ALA A 281 -9.24 -17.16 5.35
C ALA A 281 -10.67 -17.18 5.89
N ASN A 282 -11.00 -16.28 6.78
CA ASN A 282 -12.25 -16.21 7.52
C ASN A 282 -13.21 -15.12 7.03
N GLY A 283 -12.98 -14.52 5.87
CA GLY A 283 -13.84 -13.49 5.28
C GLY A 283 -13.06 -12.26 4.84
N GLN A 284 -13.75 -11.17 4.57
CA GLN A 284 -13.14 -9.91 4.19
C GLN A 284 -12.80 -9.07 5.43
N ASP A 285 -11.63 -8.42 5.40
CA ASP A 285 -11.20 -7.39 6.34
C ASP A 285 -11.08 -6.08 5.56
N ALA A 286 -11.83 -5.07 5.97
CA ALA A 286 -11.81 -3.74 5.36
C ALA A 286 -11.48 -2.69 6.42
N ARG A 287 -10.50 -1.85 6.13
CA ARG A 287 -10.08 -0.76 6.99
C ARG A 287 -10.02 0.53 6.20
N ALA A 288 -10.49 1.61 6.81
CA ALA A 288 -10.38 2.94 6.25
C ALA A 288 -9.94 3.94 7.32
N ASN A 289 -9.11 4.88 6.92
CA ASN A 289 -8.68 6.00 7.75
C ASN A 289 -8.74 7.27 6.91
N LEU A 290 -9.71 8.13 7.21
CA LEU A 290 -9.83 9.47 6.66
C LEU A 290 -9.33 10.46 7.71
N ASN A 291 -8.42 11.33 7.35
CA ASN A 291 -7.88 12.34 8.26
C ASN A 291 -7.76 13.70 7.59
N HIS A 292 -8.22 14.73 8.28
CA HIS A 292 -8.06 16.14 7.96
C HIS A 292 -7.25 16.78 9.08
N GLN A 293 -6.12 17.39 8.76
CA GLN A 293 -5.23 17.98 9.75
C GLN A 293 -4.79 19.37 9.32
N LEU A 294 -4.97 20.35 10.19
CA LEU A 294 -4.49 21.71 10.05
C LEU A 294 -3.35 21.94 11.05
N ASN A 295 -2.18 22.31 10.52
CA ASN A 295 -1.02 22.70 11.32
C ASN A 295 -0.76 24.18 11.10
N LEU A 296 -0.71 24.95 12.16
CA LEU A 296 -0.38 26.37 12.16
C LEU A 296 0.90 26.58 12.96
N ARG A 297 1.77 27.41 12.46
CA ARG A 297 2.97 27.84 13.18
C ARG A 297 3.11 29.34 13.07
N TRP A 298 3.24 29.99 14.20
CA TRP A 298 3.46 31.42 14.33
C TRP A 298 4.63 31.71 15.26
N ASN A 299 5.72 32.23 14.74
CA ASN A 299 6.86 32.69 15.53
C ASN A 299 6.65 34.14 15.94
N ILE A 300 6.54 34.35 17.25
CA ILE A 300 6.28 35.66 17.86
C ILE A 300 7.62 36.21 18.37
N GLY A 301 8.19 37.13 17.60
CA GLY A 301 9.53 37.63 17.87
C GLY A 301 10.61 36.56 17.65
N LYS A 302 11.67 36.59 18.48
CA LYS A 302 12.82 35.70 18.36
C LYS A 302 12.78 34.49 19.30
N ALA A 303 11.97 34.56 20.36
CA ALA A 303 12.01 33.59 21.44
C ALA A 303 10.75 32.74 21.57
N PHE A 304 9.61 33.18 21.06
CA PHE A 304 8.35 32.47 21.23
C PHE A 304 7.83 31.92 19.92
N ALA A 305 7.26 30.72 19.96
CA ALA A 305 6.49 30.15 18.87
C ALA A 305 5.20 29.55 19.40
N LEU A 306 4.10 29.77 18.67
CA LEU A 306 2.84 29.09 18.86
C LEU A 306 2.67 28.09 17.71
N GLU A 307 2.58 26.81 18.05
CA GLU A 307 2.26 25.76 17.12
C GLU A 307 0.90 25.17 17.50
N THR A 308 0.03 24.94 16.51
CA THR A 308 -1.29 24.37 16.79
C THR A 308 -1.58 23.29 15.76
N THR A 309 -1.92 22.11 16.24
CA THR A 309 -2.41 21.01 15.43
C THR A 309 -3.88 20.77 15.72
N MET A 310 -4.71 20.80 14.71
CA MET A 310 -6.13 20.42 14.75
C MET A 310 -6.34 19.28 13.79
N SER A 311 -7.00 18.21 14.22
CA SER A 311 -7.36 17.13 13.30
C SER A 311 -8.76 16.58 13.54
N LYS A 312 -9.39 16.19 12.43
CA LYS A 312 -10.63 15.40 12.41
C LYS A 312 -10.38 14.15 11.61
N GLY A 313 -10.54 12.99 12.26
CA GLY A 313 -10.33 11.68 11.68
C GLY A 313 -11.58 10.82 11.74
N LEU A 314 -11.71 9.91 10.77
CA LEU A 314 -12.69 8.82 10.77
C LEU A 314 -11.94 7.52 10.55
N LEU A 315 -11.90 6.66 11.56
CA LEU A 315 -11.25 5.37 11.52
C LEU A 315 -12.30 4.27 11.50
N THR A 316 -12.32 3.47 10.43
CA THR A 316 -13.27 2.39 10.23
C THR A 316 -12.54 1.05 10.16
N ALA A 317 -13.02 0.06 10.87
CA ALA A 317 -12.60 -1.34 10.73
C ALA A 317 -13.85 -2.22 10.67
N LEU A 318 -13.97 -2.99 9.59
CA LEU A 318 -15.07 -3.90 9.32
C LEU A 318 -14.50 -5.26 8.93
N ALA A 319 -14.97 -6.31 9.58
CA ALA A 319 -14.60 -7.67 9.27
C ALA A 319 -15.83 -8.58 9.33
N ASP A 320 -16.00 -9.43 8.32
CA ASP A 320 -17.15 -10.33 8.20
C ASP A 320 -17.21 -11.32 9.35
N TYR A 321 -16.04 -11.72 9.86
CA TYR A 321 -15.88 -12.80 10.84
C TYR A 321 -15.85 -12.34 12.31
N THR A 322 -15.90 -11.02 12.58
CA THR A 322 -15.87 -10.45 13.93
C THR A 322 -16.80 -9.25 14.02
N ALA A 323 -18.08 -9.44 13.67
CA ALA A 323 -19.06 -8.34 13.65
C ALA A 323 -19.10 -7.54 14.96
N GLY A 324 -18.95 -8.20 16.11
CA GLY A 324 -18.91 -7.54 17.43
C GLY A 324 -17.62 -6.72 17.71
N ARG A 325 -16.63 -6.74 16.82
CA ARG A 325 -15.40 -5.90 16.89
C ARG A 325 -15.33 -4.84 15.80
N ASN A 326 -16.37 -4.73 14.98
CA ASN A 326 -16.47 -3.68 13.98
C ASN A 326 -16.65 -2.34 14.68
N TYR A 327 -16.03 -1.30 14.14
CA TYR A 327 -16.14 0.05 14.67
C TYR A 327 -15.97 1.10 13.58
N GLN A 328 -16.52 2.28 13.88
CA GLN A 328 -16.32 3.51 13.11
C GLN A 328 -16.14 4.67 14.08
N LEU A 329 -14.88 5.01 14.34
CA LEU A 329 -14.49 6.01 15.33
C LEU A 329 -14.30 7.37 14.65
N GLU A 330 -15.05 8.36 15.09
CA GLU A 330 -14.75 9.77 14.84
C GLU A 330 -13.76 10.25 15.90
N ILE A 331 -12.69 10.90 15.46
CA ILE A 331 -11.61 11.38 16.32
C ILE A 331 -11.42 12.87 16.06
N LEU A 332 -11.55 13.68 17.11
CA LEU A 332 -11.26 15.11 17.09
C LEU A 332 -10.08 15.39 18.00
N ASP A 333 -9.03 16.00 17.45
CA ASP A 333 -7.85 16.41 18.21
C ASP A 333 -7.63 17.91 18.10
N PHE A 334 -7.34 18.55 19.22
CA PHE A 334 -6.88 19.93 19.28
C PHE A 334 -5.67 20.02 20.22
N LYS A 335 -4.52 20.44 19.69
CA LYS A 335 -3.24 20.44 20.42
C LYS A 335 -2.48 21.74 20.16
N PRO A 336 -2.77 22.82 20.89
CA PRO A 336 -1.93 24.03 20.91
C PRO A 336 -0.67 23.78 21.74
N GLN A 337 0.45 24.29 21.25
CA GLN A 337 1.76 24.23 21.91
C GLN A 337 2.40 25.61 21.92
N LEU A 338 2.77 26.09 23.07
CA LEU A 338 3.58 27.29 23.26
C LEU A 338 5.03 26.86 23.45
N ILE A 339 5.93 27.41 22.66
CA ILE A 339 7.35 27.16 22.72
C ILE A 339 8.07 28.45 23.08
N TYR A 340 8.89 28.40 24.11
CA TYR A 340 9.89 29.42 24.41
C TYR A 340 11.28 28.88 24.13
N GLN A 341 12.05 29.57 23.33
CA GLN A 341 13.41 29.17 22.98
C GLN A 341 14.36 30.37 23.06
N GLN A 342 15.33 30.24 23.95
CA GLN A 342 16.40 31.22 24.12
C GLN A 342 17.66 30.67 23.43
N GLU A 343 17.88 31.07 22.18
CA GLU A 343 19.00 30.62 21.38
C GLU A 343 19.09 29.06 21.37
N SER A 344 20.31 28.51 21.55
CA SER A 344 20.54 27.08 21.71
C SER A 344 20.53 26.62 23.18
N LYS A 345 20.41 27.55 24.17
CA LYS A 345 20.64 27.27 25.60
C LYS A 345 19.42 26.67 26.28
N LEU A 346 18.25 27.20 26.00
CA LEU A 346 17.01 26.80 26.69
C LEU A 346 15.88 26.69 25.73
N ARG A 347 15.17 25.56 25.76
CA ARG A 347 13.87 25.37 25.11
C ARG A 347 12.88 24.82 26.10
N LEU A 348 11.77 25.53 26.26
CA LEU A 348 10.60 25.09 27.03
C LEU A 348 9.44 24.93 26.06
N SER A 349 8.63 23.90 26.23
CA SER A 349 7.38 23.76 25.47
C SER A 349 6.25 23.29 26.40
N LEU A 350 5.11 23.95 26.26
CA LEU A 350 3.88 23.63 26.97
C LEU A 350 2.83 23.27 25.92
N THR A 351 2.34 22.04 25.94
CA THR A 351 1.28 21.56 25.04
C THR A 351 0.03 21.24 25.83
N ALA A 352 -1.10 21.82 25.47
CA ALA A 352 -2.41 21.36 25.92
C ALA A 352 -3.01 20.44 24.86
N GLY A 353 -3.65 19.35 25.25
CA GLY A 353 -4.27 18.39 24.35
C GLY A 353 -5.72 18.12 24.72
N LEU A 354 -6.59 18.16 23.73
CA LEU A 354 -7.98 17.72 23.82
C LEU A 354 -8.21 16.70 22.72
N THR A 355 -8.53 15.46 23.10
CA THR A 355 -8.84 14.37 22.17
C THR A 355 -10.20 13.81 22.50
N GLN A 356 -11.16 13.93 21.59
CA GLN A 356 -12.46 13.31 21.68
C GLN A 356 -12.52 12.15 20.70
N LYS A 357 -13.00 10.98 21.17
CA LYS A 357 -13.29 9.82 20.33
C LYS A 357 -14.73 9.42 20.55
N GLN A 358 -15.42 9.09 19.48
CA GLN A 358 -16.80 8.64 19.52
C GLN A 358 -17.00 7.54 18.50
N ASN A 359 -17.52 6.39 18.96
CA ASN A 359 -17.90 5.31 18.06
C ASN A 359 -19.26 5.60 17.43
N ASN A 360 -19.49 5.08 16.22
CA ASN A 360 -20.81 5.12 15.60
C ASN A 360 -21.76 4.23 16.42
N PRO A 361 -22.95 4.74 16.83
CA PRO A 361 -23.89 3.98 17.66
C PRO A 361 -24.32 2.62 17.09
N ILE A 362 -24.20 2.41 15.77
CA ILE A 362 -24.48 1.11 15.12
C ILE A 362 -23.51 0.03 15.60
N TYR A 363 -22.25 0.41 15.93
CA TYR A 363 -21.18 -0.50 16.35
C TYR A 363 -20.94 -0.48 17.85
N GLY A 364 -21.43 0.53 18.56
CA GLY A 364 -21.30 0.66 20.01
C GLY A 364 -21.42 2.12 20.47
N PRO A 365 -21.85 2.36 21.70
CA PRO A 365 -22.07 3.70 22.24
C PRO A 365 -20.81 4.36 22.81
N GLU A 366 -19.62 3.79 22.61
CA GLU A 366 -18.40 4.21 23.27
C GLU A 366 -18.03 5.65 22.89
N LYS A 367 -17.77 6.43 23.93
CA LYS A 367 -17.30 7.81 23.83
C LYS A 367 -16.20 8.03 24.87
N SER A 368 -15.17 8.75 24.51
CA SER A 368 -14.13 9.15 25.44
C SER A 368 -13.64 10.57 25.16
N LEU A 369 -13.30 11.28 26.21
CA LEU A 369 -12.70 12.59 26.17
C LEU A 369 -11.39 12.56 26.98
N ALA A 370 -10.27 12.76 26.33
CA ALA A 370 -8.97 12.86 26.97
C ALA A 370 -8.49 14.30 26.94
N ARG A 371 -8.09 14.80 28.11
CA ARG A 371 -7.45 16.11 28.27
C ARG A 371 -6.03 15.88 28.73
N SER A 372 -5.07 16.58 28.17
CA SER A 372 -3.67 16.44 28.57
C SER A 372 -2.95 17.77 28.65
N ILE A 373 -1.99 17.83 29.56
CA ILE A 373 -1.01 18.91 29.64
C ILE A 373 0.36 18.25 29.61
N ASP A 374 1.21 18.71 28.72
CA ASP A 374 2.57 18.18 28.50
C ASP A 374 3.54 19.38 28.62
N CYS A 375 4.48 19.29 29.53
CA CYS A 375 5.54 20.28 29.73
C CYS A 375 6.88 19.61 29.45
N SER A 376 7.60 20.09 28.44
CA SER A 376 8.93 19.59 28.16
C SER A 376 9.97 20.71 28.17
N TRP A 377 11.18 20.37 28.58
CA TRP A 377 12.29 21.30 28.63
C TRP A 377 13.59 20.66 28.16
N LYS A 378 14.42 21.50 27.57
CA LYS A 378 15.79 21.15 27.18
C LYS A 378 16.71 22.31 27.54
N ILE A 379 17.72 22.01 28.34
CA ILE A 379 18.73 22.96 28.81
C ILE A 379 20.07 22.45 28.23
N ASN A 380 20.73 23.23 27.39
CA ASN A 380 22.08 22.95 26.90
C ASN A 380 23.06 23.82 27.70
N ARG A 381 23.95 23.21 28.44
CA ARG A 381 24.98 23.91 29.22
C ARG A 381 26.24 24.19 28.40
N SER A 382 26.54 23.30 27.47
CA SER A 382 27.64 23.41 26.50
C SER A 382 27.31 22.57 25.27
N GLU A 383 28.16 22.61 24.22
CA GLU A 383 27.99 21.73 23.06
C GLU A 383 28.04 20.24 23.41
N GLN A 384 28.62 19.89 24.57
CA GLN A 384 28.82 18.51 25.02
C GLN A 384 27.84 18.04 26.09
N SER A 385 26.99 18.90 26.64
CA SER A 385 26.08 18.51 27.72
C SER A 385 24.70 19.12 27.56
N SER A 386 23.66 18.29 27.71
CA SER A 386 22.27 18.72 27.69
C SER A 386 21.46 17.96 28.74
N ILE A 387 20.49 18.64 29.34
CA ILE A 387 19.50 18.08 30.26
C ILE A 387 18.15 18.21 29.57
N THR A 388 17.41 17.12 29.46
CA THR A 388 16.06 17.11 28.93
C THR A 388 15.11 16.47 29.93
N GLY A 389 13.91 17.00 30.05
CA GLY A 389 12.85 16.41 30.85
C GLY A 389 11.50 16.63 30.23
N ASN A 390 10.55 15.79 30.62
CA ASN A 390 9.16 15.85 30.21
C ASN A 390 8.27 15.46 31.38
N LEU A 391 7.19 16.23 31.58
CA LEU A 391 6.12 15.95 32.53
C LEU A 391 4.80 15.96 31.77
N LYS A 392 4.06 14.85 31.80
CA LYS A 392 2.78 14.73 31.14
C LYS A 392 1.70 14.29 32.11
N TYR A 393 0.60 15.03 32.11
CA TYR A 393 -0.62 14.68 32.84
C TYR A 393 -1.73 14.42 31.85
N ILE A 394 -2.49 13.34 32.04
CA ILE A 394 -3.62 12.97 31.19
C ILE A 394 -4.79 12.65 32.10
N TYR A 395 -5.94 13.22 31.77
CA TYR A 395 -7.23 12.96 32.41
C TYR A 395 -8.21 12.43 31.37
N PHE A 396 -8.96 11.39 31.73
CA PHE A 396 -9.98 10.76 30.87
C PHE A 396 -11.34 10.89 31.54
N ASP A 397 -12.35 11.25 30.70
CA ASP A 397 -13.78 11.16 30.99
C ASP A 397 -14.43 10.07 30.15
#